data_a20aceb56d5b3bb41130e08b88f082cf
#
_entry.id   a20aceb56d5b3bb41130e08b88f082cf
#
_cell.length_a   1.000
_cell.length_b   1.000
_cell.length_c   1.000
_cell.angle_alpha   90.00
_cell.angle_beta   90.00
_cell.angle_gamma   90.00
#
_symmetry.space_group_name_H-M   'P 1'
#
loop_
_entity.id
_entity.type
_entity.pdbx_description
1 polymer ?
#
loop_
_entity_poly.entity_id
_entity_poly.type
_entity_poly.pdbx_seq_one_letter_code
_entity_poly.pdbx_strand_id
1 'polypeptide(L)'
;MSGMHPDTIAALRARLAAEIATDPTDRGYWGKTAAEIAALLEQPVPAPAPSPIPRVFAWSEARAIAQTHGLWPLIVVRARGTPSIPPATTNDVATLAAINAVSMDPAQMIDPSDPAAWAAFQAGLSAFLAVGCLTEGAAAAILALGSVVPASGPDRPARWQIVIDGLSAEVGHSGPPNSADAALVEALTNGG
;
A
#
# COMPACT_ATOMS: atom_id res chain seq x y z
N MET A 1 22.35 17.62 30.98
CA MET A 1 22.95 16.26 30.78
C MET A 1 23.65 15.72 32.02
N SER A 2 23.45 16.31 33.18
CA SER A 2 23.97 15.75 34.45
C SER A 2 23.33 14.41 34.76
N GLY A 3 24.10 13.34 34.66
CA GLY A 3 23.71 11.98 35.03
C GLY A 3 23.81 10.92 33.91
N MET A 4 24.02 11.31 32.69
CA MET A 4 24.22 10.36 31.58
C MET A 4 25.70 9.96 31.49
N HIS A 5 25.98 8.65 31.28
CA HIS A 5 27.36 8.19 31.09
C HIS A 5 27.97 8.75 29.80
N PRO A 6 29.28 9.12 29.78
CA PRO A 6 29.94 9.68 28.58
C PRO A 6 29.78 8.83 27.33
N ASP A 7 29.85 7.50 27.44
CA ASP A 7 29.67 6.59 26.30
C ASP A 7 28.26 6.63 25.73
N THR A 8 27.25 6.74 26.61
CA THR A 8 25.86 6.93 26.19
C THR A 8 25.68 8.24 25.43
N ILE A 9 26.30 9.31 25.90
CA ILE A 9 26.26 10.63 25.22
C ILE A 9 26.94 10.55 23.85
N ALA A 10 28.11 9.89 23.76
CA ALA A 10 28.83 9.75 22.50
C ALA A 10 28.01 8.93 21.45
N ALA A 11 27.47 7.79 21.87
CA ALA A 11 26.63 6.96 21.01
C ALA A 11 25.36 7.68 20.57
N LEU A 12 24.71 8.42 21.49
CA LEU A 12 23.51 9.18 21.19
C LEU A 12 23.78 10.32 20.18
N ARG A 13 24.91 11.03 20.35
CA ARG A 13 25.36 12.04 19.37
C ARG A 13 25.55 11.45 17.98
N ALA A 14 26.22 10.31 17.89
CA ALA A 14 26.45 9.64 16.61
C ALA A 14 25.12 9.27 15.94
N ARG A 15 24.17 8.71 16.68
CA ARG A 15 22.85 8.35 16.17
C ARG A 15 22.03 9.56 15.75
N LEU A 16 22.02 10.63 16.55
CA LEU A 16 21.32 11.86 16.21
C LEU A 16 21.93 12.57 15.00
N ALA A 17 23.27 12.60 14.91
CA ALA A 17 23.95 13.14 13.73
C ALA A 17 23.62 12.34 12.47
N ALA A 18 23.61 11.01 12.55
CA ALA A 18 23.19 10.14 11.45
C ALA A 18 21.72 10.37 11.06
N GLU A 19 20.82 10.50 12.04
CA GLU A 19 19.40 10.78 11.81
C GLU A 19 19.20 12.10 11.07
N ILE A 20 19.85 13.17 11.51
CA ILE A 20 19.76 14.49 10.88
C ILE A 20 20.37 14.48 9.47
N ALA A 21 21.49 13.79 9.29
CA ALA A 21 22.18 13.74 7.99
C ALA A 21 21.45 12.89 6.95
N THR A 22 20.83 11.79 7.34
CA THR A 22 20.15 10.88 6.44
C THR A 22 18.67 11.19 6.25
N ASP A 23 18.05 11.86 7.24
CA ASP A 23 16.60 12.16 7.30
C ASP A 23 15.73 11.02 6.75
N PRO A 24 15.78 9.82 7.33
CA PRO A 24 15.22 8.61 6.73
C PRO A 24 13.69 8.62 6.65
N THR A 25 13.04 9.62 7.24
CA THR A 25 11.58 9.82 7.22
C THR A 25 11.15 11.12 6.57
N ASP A 26 12.08 11.81 5.89
CA ASP A 26 11.84 13.06 5.13
C ASP A 26 11.15 14.16 5.98
N ARG A 27 11.68 14.38 7.19
CA ARG A 27 11.14 15.37 8.13
C ARG A 27 11.69 16.78 7.93
N GLY A 28 12.73 16.90 7.12
CA GLY A 28 13.34 18.18 6.80
C GLY A 28 14.10 18.78 7.96
N TYR A 29 15.01 18.06 8.60
CA TYR A 29 15.84 18.54 9.71
C TYR A 29 16.79 19.66 9.31
N TRP A 30 17.17 19.72 8.04
CA TRP A 30 18.14 20.69 7.55
C TRP A 30 17.70 22.13 7.79
N GLY A 31 18.59 22.94 8.37
CA GLY A 31 18.36 24.36 8.65
C GLY A 31 17.40 24.65 9.81
N LYS A 32 16.98 23.61 10.56
CA LYS A 32 16.08 23.76 11.70
C LYS A 32 16.85 24.01 13.00
N THR A 33 16.18 24.72 13.92
CA THR A 33 16.66 24.91 15.28
C THR A 33 16.55 23.63 16.11
N ALA A 34 17.29 23.55 17.22
CA ALA A 34 17.23 22.41 18.13
C ALA A 34 15.79 22.14 18.65
N ALA A 35 15.01 23.20 18.88
CA ALA A 35 13.62 23.09 19.32
C ALA A 35 12.73 22.46 18.23
N GLU A 36 12.92 22.86 16.98
CA GLU A 36 12.16 22.31 15.85
C GLU A 36 12.55 20.85 15.59
N ILE A 37 13.85 20.50 15.68
CA ILE A 37 14.34 19.13 15.57
C ILE A 37 13.75 18.26 16.69
N ALA A 38 13.76 18.74 17.93
CA ALA A 38 13.16 18.03 19.06
C ALA A 38 11.66 17.77 18.83
N ALA A 39 10.92 18.78 18.37
CA ALA A 39 9.50 18.62 18.08
C ALA A 39 9.22 17.62 16.95
N LEU A 40 10.07 17.57 15.92
CA LEU A 40 9.97 16.58 14.85
C LEU A 40 10.30 15.16 15.34
N LEU A 41 11.30 15.02 16.21
CA LEU A 41 11.67 13.72 16.78
C LEU A 41 10.59 13.14 17.69
N GLU A 42 9.81 13.98 18.36
CA GLU A 42 8.68 13.55 19.19
C GLU A 42 7.44 13.12 18.41
N GLN A 43 7.37 13.44 17.11
CA GLN A 43 6.24 13.03 16.29
C GLN A 43 6.26 11.53 16.01
N PRO A 44 5.11 10.85 16.06
CA PRO A 44 4.98 9.47 15.62
C PRO A 44 5.45 9.29 14.17
N VAL A 45 6.03 8.14 13.86
CA VAL A 45 6.30 7.76 12.47
C VAL A 45 5.02 7.15 11.90
N PRO A 46 4.47 7.72 10.83
CA PRO A 46 3.30 7.15 10.19
C PRO A 46 3.54 5.67 9.83
N ALA A 47 2.54 4.84 10.06
CA ALA A 47 2.60 3.47 9.58
C ALA A 47 2.75 3.48 8.04
N PRO A 48 3.56 2.60 7.45
CA PRO A 48 3.64 2.52 6.00
C PRO A 48 2.25 2.23 5.44
N ALA A 49 1.94 2.86 4.31
CA ALA A 49 0.69 2.58 3.62
C ALA A 49 0.57 1.08 3.35
N PRO A 50 -0.52 0.44 3.75
CA PRO A 50 -0.67 -0.99 3.55
C PRO A 50 -0.73 -1.29 2.05
N SER A 51 0.00 -2.32 1.63
CA SER A 51 -0.07 -2.80 0.25
C SER A 51 -1.39 -3.54 0.03
N PRO A 52 -2.02 -3.37 -1.14
CA PRO A 52 -3.18 -4.17 -1.51
C PRO A 52 -2.84 -5.66 -1.47
N ILE A 53 -3.73 -6.46 -0.90
CA ILE A 53 -3.63 -7.92 -0.90
C ILE A 53 -4.70 -8.51 -1.81
N PRO A 54 -4.45 -9.65 -2.49
CA PRO A 54 -5.45 -10.35 -3.29
C PRO A 54 -6.69 -10.67 -2.46
N ARG A 55 -7.86 -10.41 -3.03
CA ARG A 55 -9.17 -10.75 -2.46
C ARG A 55 -9.91 -11.66 -3.42
N VAL A 56 -10.26 -12.84 -2.98
CA VAL A 56 -11.19 -13.71 -3.70
C VAL A 56 -12.60 -13.13 -3.62
N PHE A 57 -13.32 -13.09 -4.76
CA PHE A 57 -14.68 -12.55 -4.84
C PHE A 57 -15.59 -13.44 -5.69
N ALA A 58 -16.89 -13.37 -5.46
CA ALA A 58 -17.87 -14.13 -6.25
C ALA A 58 -18.13 -13.45 -7.61
N TRP A 59 -18.38 -14.25 -8.64
CA TRP A 59 -18.75 -13.73 -9.96
C TRP A 59 -19.99 -12.82 -9.90
N SER A 60 -20.93 -13.09 -8.99
CA SER A 60 -22.11 -12.24 -8.76
C SER A 60 -21.75 -10.79 -8.41
N GLU A 61 -20.63 -10.55 -7.72
CA GLU A 61 -20.17 -9.18 -7.39
C GLU A 61 -19.76 -8.42 -8.67
N ALA A 62 -18.97 -9.05 -9.54
CA ALA A 62 -18.58 -8.45 -10.82
C ALA A 62 -19.78 -8.21 -11.74
N ARG A 63 -20.71 -9.19 -11.79
CA ARG A 63 -21.96 -9.08 -12.55
C ARG A 63 -22.82 -7.94 -12.02
N ALA A 64 -22.93 -7.76 -10.70
CA ALA A 64 -23.69 -6.67 -10.10
C ALA A 64 -23.17 -5.28 -10.53
N ILE A 65 -21.84 -5.11 -10.63
CA ILE A 65 -21.24 -3.88 -11.16
C ILE A 65 -21.67 -3.64 -12.60
N ALA A 66 -21.56 -4.65 -13.47
CA ALA A 66 -21.99 -4.53 -14.87
C ALA A 66 -23.50 -4.22 -14.99
N GLN A 67 -24.33 -4.76 -14.12
CA GLN A 67 -25.76 -4.47 -14.04
C GLN A 67 -26.04 -3.02 -13.59
N THR A 68 -25.35 -2.56 -12.54
CA THR A 68 -25.50 -1.19 -12.00
C THR A 68 -25.14 -0.13 -13.05
N HIS A 69 -24.14 -0.43 -13.90
CA HIS A 69 -23.75 0.44 -15.01
C HIS A 69 -24.61 0.26 -16.27
N GLY A 70 -25.65 -0.60 -16.26
CA GLY A 70 -26.51 -0.86 -17.42
C GLY A 70 -25.82 -1.62 -18.56
N LEU A 71 -24.66 -2.23 -18.31
CA LEU A 71 -23.83 -2.86 -19.33
C LEU A 71 -24.10 -4.36 -19.49
N TRP A 72 -24.72 -5.00 -18.52
CA TRP A 72 -25.03 -6.42 -18.55
C TRP A 72 -25.84 -6.86 -19.79
N PRO A 73 -26.85 -6.12 -20.25
CA PRO A 73 -27.57 -6.46 -21.48
C PRO A 73 -26.67 -6.53 -22.71
N LEU A 74 -25.63 -5.68 -22.81
CA LEU A 74 -24.67 -5.70 -23.91
C LEU A 74 -23.85 -6.99 -23.91
N ILE A 75 -23.43 -7.45 -22.73
CA ILE A 75 -22.72 -8.72 -22.56
C ILE A 75 -23.62 -9.88 -22.97
N VAL A 76 -24.89 -9.89 -22.55
CA VAL A 76 -25.88 -10.92 -22.92
C VAL A 76 -26.12 -10.96 -24.44
N VAL A 77 -26.23 -9.79 -25.09
CA VAL A 77 -26.35 -9.72 -26.54
C VAL A 77 -25.09 -10.26 -27.23
N ARG A 78 -23.92 -9.91 -26.73
CA ARG A 78 -22.64 -10.40 -27.25
C ARG A 78 -22.53 -11.92 -27.14
N ALA A 79 -23.00 -12.53 -26.07
CA ALA A 79 -22.99 -13.98 -25.85
C ALA A 79 -23.82 -14.79 -26.86
N ARG A 80 -24.64 -14.14 -27.66
CA ARG A 80 -25.40 -14.79 -28.76
C ARG A 80 -24.61 -14.93 -30.05
N GLY A 81 -23.43 -14.33 -30.11
CA GLY A 81 -22.54 -14.43 -31.27
C GLY A 81 -21.89 -15.82 -31.37
N THR A 82 -21.33 -16.11 -32.55
CA THR A 82 -20.57 -17.35 -32.80
C THR A 82 -19.10 -16.97 -33.01
N PRO A 83 -18.22 -17.22 -32.03
CA PRO A 83 -16.78 -16.91 -32.17
C PRO A 83 -16.06 -17.96 -32.99
N SER A 84 -14.93 -17.60 -33.59
CA SER A 84 -13.97 -18.57 -34.12
C SER A 84 -13.31 -19.35 -32.96
N ILE A 85 -12.96 -20.60 -33.20
CA ILE A 85 -12.21 -21.43 -32.26
C ILE A 85 -11.02 -22.06 -33.00
N PRO A 86 -9.75 -21.67 -32.65
CA PRO A 86 -9.38 -20.67 -31.66
C PRO A 86 -9.79 -19.23 -32.05
N PRO A 87 -9.96 -18.31 -31.07
CA PRO A 87 -10.36 -16.93 -31.34
C PRO A 87 -9.31 -16.23 -32.21
N ALA A 88 -9.74 -15.68 -33.34
CA ALA A 88 -8.86 -15.01 -34.31
C ALA A 88 -8.88 -13.48 -34.15
N THR A 89 -9.91 -12.92 -33.53
CA THR A 89 -10.11 -11.48 -33.38
C THR A 89 -10.48 -11.09 -31.94
N THR A 90 -10.32 -9.80 -31.61
CA THR A 90 -10.82 -9.24 -30.33
C THR A 90 -12.31 -9.48 -30.15
N ASN A 91 -13.08 -9.44 -31.24
CA ASN A 91 -14.50 -9.76 -31.23
C ASN A 91 -14.77 -11.20 -30.81
N ASP A 92 -14.00 -12.15 -31.28
CA ASP A 92 -14.13 -13.56 -30.89
C ASP A 92 -13.79 -13.75 -29.43
N VAL A 93 -12.70 -13.13 -28.95
CA VAL A 93 -12.32 -13.15 -27.52
C VAL A 93 -13.44 -12.57 -26.66
N ALA A 94 -14.00 -11.43 -27.03
CA ALA A 94 -15.11 -10.79 -26.30
C ALA A 94 -16.37 -11.66 -26.34
N THR A 95 -16.65 -12.35 -27.45
CA THR A 95 -17.83 -13.22 -27.57
C THR A 95 -17.68 -14.47 -26.69
N LEU A 96 -16.51 -15.10 -26.68
CA LEU A 96 -16.20 -16.22 -25.76
C LEU A 96 -16.28 -15.80 -24.30
N ALA A 97 -15.68 -14.65 -23.96
CA ALA A 97 -15.77 -14.10 -22.62
C ALA A 97 -17.24 -13.83 -22.19
N ALA A 98 -18.07 -13.36 -23.13
CA ALA A 98 -19.50 -13.14 -22.87
C ALA A 98 -20.27 -14.44 -22.67
N ILE A 99 -20.01 -15.47 -23.49
CA ILE A 99 -20.60 -16.80 -23.32
C ILE A 99 -20.25 -17.36 -21.94
N ASN A 100 -18.97 -17.31 -21.56
CA ASN A 100 -18.52 -17.74 -20.25
C ASN A 100 -19.16 -16.93 -19.13
N ALA A 101 -19.18 -15.60 -19.23
CA ALA A 101 -19.77 -14.72 -18.24
C ALA A 101 -21.26 -14.98 -17.99
N VAL A 102 -22.03 -15.27 -19.04
CA VAL A 102 -23.48 -15.53 -18.93
C VAL A 102 -23.74 -16.93 -18.38
N SER A 103 -22.90 -17.91 -18.71
CA SER A 103 -23.03 -19.30 -18.25
C SER A 103 -22.40 -19.59 -16.89
N MET A 104 -21.57 -18.68 -16.39
CA MET A 104 -20.87 -18.84 -15.11
C MET A 104 -21.86 -18.85 -13.94
N ASP A 105 -21.65 -19.78 -13.00
CA ASP A 105 -22.40 -19.83 -11.75
C ASP A 105 -22.18 -18.51 -10.97
N PRO A 106 -23.25 -17.82 -10.55
CA PRO A 106 -23.12 -16.61 -9.72
C PRO A 106 -22.29 -16.79 -8.45
N ALA A 107 -22.26 -17.98 -7.87
CA ALA A 107 -21.48 -18.31 -6.69
C ALA A 107 -20.03 -18.69 -7.00
N GLN A 108 -19.64 -18.84 -8.28
CA GLN A 108 -18.27 -19.15 -8.65
C GLN A 108 -17.31 -18.08 -8.15
N MET A 109 -16.26 -18.53 -7.47
CA MET A 109 -15.23 -17.64 -6.93
C MET A 109 -14.16 -17.35 -7.97
N ILE A 110 -13.72 -16.10 -8.01
CA ILE A 110 -12.60 -15.62 -8.81
C ILE A 110 -11.47 -15.34 -7.85
N ASP A 111 -10.34 -15.99 -8.06
CA ASP A 111 -9.15 -15.88 -7.20
C ASP A 111 -8.02 -15.15 -7.94
N PRO A 112 -7.73 -13.89 -7.57
CA PRO A 112 -6.62 -13.14 -8.14
C PRO A 112 -5.24 -13.68 -7.77
N SER A 113 -5.13 -14.59 -6.80
CA SER A 113 -3.86 -15.23 -6.44
C SER A 113 -3.48 -16.38 -7.40
N ASP A 114 -4.42 -16.85 -8.25
CA ASP A 114 -4.12 -17.70 -9.40
C ASP A 114 -3.74 -16.83 -10.61
N PRO A 115 -2.45 -16.73 -10.98
CA PRO A 115 -2.03 -15.81 -12.04
C PRO A 115 -2.63 -16.12 -13.41
N ALA A 116 -2.85 -17.42 -13.72
CA ALA A 116 -3.38 -17.83 -15.02
C ALA A 116 -4.88 -17.51 -15.14
N ALA A 117 -5.66 -17.85 -14.12
CA ALA A 117 -7.07 -17.54 -14.07
C ALA A 117 -7.32 -16.02 -14.03
N TRP A 118 -6.52 -15.28 -13.25
CA TRP A 118 -6.60 -13.84 -13.17
C TRP A 118 -6.27 -13.15 -14.51
N ALA A 119 -5.19 -13.59 -15.19
CA ALA A 119 -4.83 -13.06 -16.50
C ALA A 119 -5.93 -13.32 -17.55
N ALA A 120 -6.53 -14.51 -17.55
CA ALA A 120 -7.64 -14.83 -18.43
C ALA A 120 -8.88 -13.96 -18.15
N PHE A 121 -9.19 -13.70 -16.88
CA PHE A 121 -10.26 -12.81 -16.46
C PHE A 121 -10.01 -11.37 -16.94
N GLN A 122 -8.80 -10.84 -16.73
CA GLN A 122 -8.40 -9.51 -17.19
C GLN A 122 -8.45 -9.38 -18.73
N ALA A 123 -8.02 -10.40 -19.44
CA ALA A 123 -8.11 -10.42 -20.90
C ALA A 123 -9.57 -10.35 -21.38
N GLY A 124 -10.49 -11.07 -20.72
CA GLY A 124 -11.92 -10.97 -20.99
C GLY A 124 -12.48 -9.56 -20.77
N LEU A 125 -12.12 -8.90 -19.66
CA LEU A 125 -12.52 -7.52 -19.39
C LEU A 125 -11.95 -6.54 -20.44
N SER A 126 -10.68 -6.71 -20.82
CA SER A 126 -10.04 -5.89 -21.86
C SER A 126 -10.73 -6.06 -23.21
N ALA A 127 -11.13 -7.28 -23.57
CA ALA A 127 -11.90 -7.54 -24.78
C ALA A 127 -13.30 -6.87 -24.72
N PHE A 128 -13.97 -6.87 -23.59
CA PHE A 128 -15.24 -6.16 -23.41
C PHE A 128 -15.10 -4.65 -23.55
N LEU A 129 -14.02 -4.07 -23.02
CA LEU A 129 -13.70 -2.65 -23.24
C LEU A 129 -13.51 -2.34 -24.70
N ALA A 130 -12.69 -3.13 -25.41
CA ALA A 130 -12.36 -2.91 -26.83
C ALA A 130 -13.56 -2.97 -27.77
N VAL A 131 -14.60 -3.73 -27.39
CA VAL A 131 -15.86 -3.84 -28.19
C VAL A 131 -17.01 -3.01 -27.60
N GLY A 132 -16.75 -2.16 -26.61
CA GLY A 132 -17.76 -1.27 -26.01
C GLY A 132 -18.82 -1.98 -25.14
N CYS A 133 -18.58 -3.22 -24.70
CA CYS A 133 -19.47 -3.92 -23.77
C CYS A 133 -19.27 -3.51 -22.31
N LEU A 134 -18.13 -2.90 -21.99
CA LEU A 134 -17.83 -2.28 -20.71
C LEU A 134 -17.29 -0.85 -20.90
N THR A 135 -17.44 -0.03 -19.88
CA THR A 135 -16.72 1.25 -19.74
C THR A 135 -15.46 1.07 -18.91
N GLU A 136 -14.50 1.97 -19.06
CA GLU A 136 -13.27 1.96 -18.23
C GLU A 136 -13.58 1.99 -16.73
N GLY A 137 -14.55 2.82 -16.31
CA GLY A 137 -14.97 2.90 -14.92
C GLY A 137 -15.56 1.60 -14.38
N ALA A 138 -16.39 0.91 -15.18
CA ALA A 138 -16.95 -0.39 -14.79
C ALA A 138 -15.86 -1.47 -14.72
N ALA A 139 -14.94 -1.50 -15.67
CA ALA A 139 -13.84 -2.44 -15.67
C ALA A 139 -12.90 -2.21 -14.48
N ALA A 140 -12.56 -0.95 -14.18
CA ALA A 140 -11.77 -0.60 -13.01
C ALA A 140 -12.45 -1.03 -11.69
N ALA A 141 -13.76 -0.80 -11.57
CA ALA A 141 -14.54 -1.21 -10.40
C ALA A 141 -14.56 -2.74 -10.24
N ILE A 142 -14.68 -3.49 -11.34
CA ILE A 142 -14.62 -4.96 -11.32
C ILE A 142 -13.21 -5.44 -10.92
N LEU A 143 -12.15 -4.86 -11.46
CA LEU A 143 -10.78 -5.20 -11.11
C LEU A 143 -10.46 -4.90 -9.64
N ALA A 144 -11.02 -3.82 -9.10
CA ALA A 144 -10.87 -3.46 -7.69
C ALA A 144 -11.47 -4.49 -6.72
N LEU A 145 -12.42 -5.34 -7.16
CA LEU A 145 -12.92 -6.46 -6.34
C LEU A 145 -11.80 -7.47 -6.00
N GLY A 146 -10.82 -7.62 -6.90
CA GLY A 146 -9.72 -8.56 -6.75
C GLY A 146 -8.65 -8.16 -5.73
N SER A 147 -8.80 -7.02 -5.07
CA SER A 147 -7.86 -6.57 -4.04
C SER A 147 -8.58 -5.88 -2.88
N VAL A 148 -7.99 -5.96 -1.72
CA VAL A 148 -8.41 -5.18 -0.55
C VAL A 148 -7.18 -4.49 0.04
N VAL A 149 -7.32 -3.22 0.38
CA VAL A 149 -6.30 -2.50 1.14
C VAL A 149 -6.62 -2.72 2.62
N PRO A 150 -5.76 -3.42 3.37
CA PRO A 150 -5.95 -3.59 4.80
C PRO A 150 -6.03 -2.23 5.50
N ALA A 151 -6.65 -2.18 6.67
CA ALA A 151 -6.57 -0.98 7.50
C ALA A 151 -5.11 -0.69 7.83
N SER A 152 -4.72 0.59 7.80
CA SER A 152 -3.41 1.01 8.28
C SER A 152 -3.22 0.54 9.71
N GLY A 153 -2.04 -0.02 9.99
CA GLY A 153 -1.66 -0.36 11.36
C GLY A 153 -1.61 0.92 12.22
N PRO A 154 -1.51 0.77 13.56
CA PRO A 154 -1.28 1.90 14.43
C PRO A 154 0.02 2.60 14.07
N ASP A 155 0.07 3.91 14.28
CA ASP A 155 1.30 4.68 14.11
C ASP A 155 2.41 4.07 14.97
N ARG A 156 3.63 4.13 14.44
CA ARG A 156 4.82 3.68 15.15
C ARG A 156 5.13 4.64 16.30
N PRO A 157 5.98 4.25 17.26
CA PRO A 157 6.48 5.16 18.29
C PRO A 157 7.06 6.44 17.70
N ALA A 158 7.15 7.50 18.53
CA ALA A 158 7.83 8.72 18.16
C ALA A 158 9.22 8.41 17.57
N ARG A 159 9.67 9.20 16.61
CA ARG A 159 10.96 8.95 15.95
C ARG A 159 12.11 8.91 16.93
N TRP A 160 12.06 9.72 18.00
CA TRP A 160 13.05 9.68 19.08
C TRP A 160 13.19 8.27 19.69
N GLN A 161 12.09 7.57 19.94
CA GLN A 161 12.12 6.20 20.48
C GLN A 161 12.87 5.24 19.56
N ILE A 162 12.72 5.43 18.24
CA ILE A 162 13.42 4.61 17.25
C ILE A 162 14.93 4.93 17.22
N VAL A 163 15.29 6.22 17.36
CA VAL A 163 16.69 6.67 17.42
C VAL A 163 17.42 6.09 18.63
N ILE A 164 16.76 6.01 19.78
CA ILE A 164 17.35 5.51 21.03
C ILE A 164 17.19 4.00 21.24
N ASP A 165 16.45 3.31 20.36
CA ASP A 165 16.16 1.88 20.53
C ASP A 165 17.43 1.04 20.66
N GLY A 166 17.46 0.20 21.68
CA GLY A 166 18.59 -0.67 21.98
C GLY A 166 19.88 0.03 22.50
N LEU A 167 19.89 1.36 22.64
CA LEU A 167 21.11 2.10 23.00
C LEU A 167 21.68 1.70 24.36
N SER A 168 20.84 1.44 25.36
CA SER A 168 21.31 0.99 26.69
C SER A 168 21.98 -0.39 26.64
N ALA A 169 21.49 -1.28 25.78
CA ALA A 169 22.11 -2.59 25.58
C ALA A 169 23.46 -2.48 24.82
N GLU A 170 23.55 -1.55 23.86
CA GLU A 170 24.75 -1.32 23.07
C GLU A 170 25.91 -0.77 23.93
N VAL A 171 25.61 0.20 24.80
CA VAL A 171 26.68 0.86 25.61
C VAL A 171 26.82 0.29 27.02
N GLY A 172 25.94 -0.61 27.45
CA GLY A 172 26.00 -1.24 28.77
C GLY A 172 25.69 -0.32 29.96
N HIS A 173 25.06 0.84 29.72
CA HIS A 173 24.70 1.84 30.72
C HIS A 173 23.23 2.24 30.60
N SER A 174 22.75 3.07 31.54
CA SER A 174 21.41 3.65 31.46
C SER A 174 21.22 4.39 30.13
N GLY A 175 20.12 4.10 29.45
CA GLY A 175 19.80 4.73 28.17
C GLY A 175 19.50 6.21 28.30
N PRO A 176 19.34 6.92 27.14
CA PRO A 176 18.97 8.32 27.11
C PRO A 176 17.53 8.53 27.60
N PRO A 177 17.10 9.79 27.84
CA PRO A 177 15.72 10.12 28.14
C PRO A 177 14.76 9.59 27.09
N ASN A 178 13.56 9.19 27.52
CA ASN A 178 12.50 8.71 26.64
C ASN A 178 11.88 9.81 25.75
N SER A 179 12.24 11.07 25.96
CA SER A 179 11.79 12.21 25.16
C SER A 179 12.96 13.08 24.73
N ALA A 180 12.87 13.66 23.53
CA ALA A 180 13.79 14.65 23.03
C ALA A 180 13.28 16.05 23.42
N ASP A 181 14.08 16.84 24.11
CA ASP A 181 13.82 18.26 24.31
C ASP A 181 14.87 19.14 23.60
N ALA A 182 14.56 20.44 23.47
CA ALA A 182 15.45 21.37 22.78
C ALA A 182 16.84 21.44 23.40
N ALA A 183 16.93 21.44 24.73
CA ALA A 183 18.20 21.51 25.45
C ALA A 183 19.07 20.26 25.24
N LEU A 184 18.42 19.08 25.20
CA LEU A 184 19.09 17.83 24.91
C LEU A 184 19.63 17.82 23.46
N VAL A 185 18.79 18.18 22.49
CA VAL A 185 19.17 18.23 21.07
C VAL A 185 20.30 19.25 20.85
N GLU A 186 20.20 20.44 21.43
CA GLU A 186 21.24 21.47 21.36
C GLU A 186 22.57 20.99 21.95
N ALA A 187 22.54 20.37 23.13
CA ALA A 187 23.73 19.85 23.78
C ALA A 187 24.37 18.69 23.00
N LEU A 188 23.57 17.91 22.26
CA LEU A 188 24.08 16.81 21.43
C LEU A 188 24.65 17.31 20.09
N THR A 189 24.08 18.37 19.53
CA THR A 189 24.50 18.91 18.21
C THR A 189 25.66 19.91 18.33
N ASN A 190 25.70 20.75 19.39
CA ASN A 190 26.68 21.83 19.58
C ASN A 190 27.82 21.48 20.49
N GLY A 191 27.85 20.31 21.10
CA GLY A 191 28.85 19.91 22.09
C GLY A 191 30.00 19.09 21.51
N GLY A 192 30.53 19.50 20.34
CA GLY A 192 31.75 18.97 19.74
C GLY A 192 32.98 19.77 20.12
#